data_7877f6c85be8ec26ceeafcc114023197
#
_entry.id   7877f6c85be8ec26ceeafcc114023197
#
_cell.length_a   1.000
_cell.length_b   1.000
_cell.length_c   1.000
_cell.angle_alpha   90.00
_cell.angle_beta   90.00
_cell.angle_gamma   90.00
#
_symmetry.space_group_name_H-M   'P 1'
#
loop_
_entity.id
_entity.type
_entity.pdbx_description
1 polymer ?
#
loop_
_entity_poly.entity_id
_entity_poly.type
_entity_poly.pdbx_seq_one_letter_code
_entity_poly.pdbx_strand_id
1 'polypeptide(L)'
;LNTTISSKSKWGYLLIFGGILFALCLFYFLRKKVSYTTNKLEDTSSKLESEQLKLDQKLIELYESQLVKQKQENTSTSKKDEDIDHSLALKVGDEIIRMRKNLSSMPEGTKGLKQLSKALQRIQDTFKVNGYEMIEMLNKPYNEGMKVVANFVPDENLEEGQQIITRIIKPQINFKGVMVQSAQIEVSIGE
;
A
#
# COMPACT_ATOMS: atom_id res chain seq x y z
N LEU A 1 -11.88 -79.07 11.00
CA LEU A 1 -12.50 -77.98 10.20
C LEU A 1 -12.33 -76.57 10.81
N ASN A 2 -11.54 -76.35 11.90
CA ASN A 2 -11.47 -75.07 12.61
C ASN A 2 -10.17 -74.28 12.45
N THR A 3 -9.25 -74.72 11.62
CA THR A 3 -7.92 -74.06 11.51
C THR A 3 -7.79 -73.10 10.33
N THR A 4 -8.73 -73.12 9.37
CA THR A 4 -8.68 -72.28 8.17
C THR A 4 -9.38 -70.89 8.33
N ILE A 5 -10.22 -70.67 9.33
CA ILE A 5 -10.91 -69.40 9.57
C ILE A 5 -10.04 -68.40 10.29
N SER A 6 -9.10 -68.83 11.14
CA SER A 6 -8.22 -67.95 11.90
C SER A 6 -7.15 -67.25 11.04
N SER A 7 -6.72 -67.86 9.95
CA SER A 7 -5.71 -67.27 9.06
C SER A 7 -6.23 -66.12 8.21
N LYS A 8 -7.44 -66.19 7.67
CA LYS A 8 -8.05 -65.15 6.83
C LYS A 8 -8.37 -63.85 7.62
N SER A 9 -8.72 -63.97 8.89
CA SER A 9 -8.99 -62.83 9.76
C SER A 9 -7.73 -62.01 10.06
N LYS A 10 -6.60 -62.68 10.30
CA LYS A 10 -5.30 -62.01 10.60
C LYS A 10 -4.76 -61.24 9.39
N TRP A 11 -4.97 -61.71 8.20
CA TRP A 11 -4.58 -61.01 6.98
C TRP A 11 -5.42 -59.74 6.72
N GLY A 12 -6.71 -59.78 7.04
CA GLY A 12 -7.59 -58.63 6.96
C GLY A 12 -7.16 -57.46 7.88
N TYR A 13 -6.83 -57.79 9.13
CA TYR A 13 -6.31 -56.80 10.09
C TYR A 13 -4.95 -56.20 9.65
N LEU A 14 -4.09 -56.98 9.04
CA LEU A 14 -2.78 -56.55 8.54
C LEU A 14 -2.90 -55.54 7.38
N LEU A 15 -3.86 -55.77 6.47
CA LEU A 15 -4.16 -54.84 5.36
C LEU A 15 -4.78 -53.54 5.86
N ILE A 16 -5.68 -53.60 6.84
CA ILE A 16 -6.29 -52.40 7.44
C ILE A 16 -5.22 -51.55 8.18
N PHE A 17 -4.33 -52.23 8.95
CA PHE A 17 -3.29 -51.55 9.69
C PHE A 17 -2.24 -50.93 8.74
N GLY A 18 -1.88 -51.61 7.64
CA GLY A 18 -1.02 -51.11 6.58
C GLY A 18 -1.63 -49.89 5.85
N GLY A 19 -2.96 -49.93 5.59
CA GLY A 19 -3.68 -48.80 4.99
C GLY A 19 -3.69 -47.54 5.86
N ILE A 20 -3.91 -47.72 7.17
CA ILE A 20 -3.90 -46.62 8.15
C ILE A 20 -2.48 -46.00 8.25
N LEU A 21 -1.45 -46.83 8.31
CA LEU A 21 -0.04 -46.38 8.36
C LEU A 21 0.36 -45.62 7.10
N PHE A 22 -0.08 -46.11 5.94
CA PHE A 22 0.15 -45.44 4.65
C PHE A 22 -0.59 -44.09 4.57
N ALA A 23 -1.83 -44.02 5.03
CA ALA A 23 -2.60 -42.77 5.09
C ALA A 23 -1.95 -41.73 6.03
N LEU A 24 -1.47 -42.18 7.20
CA LEU A 24 -0.74 -41.31 8.14
C LEU A 24 0.58 -40.81 7.55
N CYS A 25 1.32 -41.67 6.83
CA CYS A 25 2.55 -41.29 6.16
C CYS A 25 2.30 -40.26 5.04
N LEU A 26 1.28 -40.47 4.21
CA LEU A 26 0.85 -39.50 3.19
C LEU A 26 0.42 -38.17 3.82
N PHE A 27 -0.35 -38.21 4.89
CA PHE A 27 -0.79 -37.00 5.60
C PHE A 27 0.40 -36.22 6.17
N TYR A 28 1.37 -36.90 6.76
CA TYR A 28 2.60 -36.31 7.25
C TYR A 28 3.43 -35.68 6.13
N PHE A 29 3.54 -36.36 4.98
CA PHE A 29 4.30 -35.86 3.82
C PHE A 29 3.62 -34.66 3.17
N LEU A 30 2.29 -34.66 3.04
CA LEU A 30 1.50 -33.53 2.53
C LEU A 30 1.61 -32.32 3.47
N ARG A 31 1.50 -32.53 4.77
CA ARG A 31 1.64 -31.46 5.77
C ARG A 31 3.02 -30.83 5.75
N LYS A 32 4.08 -31.64 5.60
CA LYS A 32 5.45 -31.16 5.47
C LYS A 32 5.66 -30.36 4.20
N LYS A 33 5.08 -30.78 3.08
CA LYS A 33 5.17 -30.09 1.78
C LYS A 33 4.42 -28.73 1.81
N VAL A 34 3.23 -28.69 2.42
CA VAL A 34 2.44 -27.46 2.59
C VAL A 34 3.18 -26.47 3.49
N SER A 35 3.73 -26.90 4.62
CA SER A 35 4.49 -26.05 5.53
C SER A 35 5.76 -25.45 4.86
N TYR A 36 6.43 -26.23 4.02
CA TYR A 36 7.61 -25.73 3.27
C TYR A 36 7.21 -24.65 2.24
N THR A 37 6.06 -24.80 1.60
CA THR A 37 5.58 -23.85 0.59
C THR A 37 5.07 -22.55 1.23
N THR A 38 4.39 -22.63 2.37
CA THR A 38 3.94 -21.45 3.14
C THR A 38 5.12 -20.66 3.68
N ASN A 39 6.11 -21.29 4.27
CA ASN A 39 7.30 -20.60 4.78
C ASN A 39 8.11 -19.91 3.66
N LYS A 40 8.17 -20.53 2.47
CA LYS A 40 8.85 -19.92 1.30
C LYS A 40 8.09 -18.74 0.72
N LEU A 41 6.75 -18.77 0.74
CA LEU A 41 5.90 -17.65 0.34
C LEU A 41 6.02 -16.48 1.32
N GLU A 42 6.03 -16.75 2.62
CA GLU A 42 6.20 -15.75 3.68
C GLU A 42 7.58 -15.08 3.62
N ASP A 43 8.64 -15.86 3.37
CA ASP A 43 10.01 -15.36 3.20
C ASP A 43 10.15 -14.50 1.92
N THR A 44 9.45 -14.86 0.85
CA THR A 44 9.45 -14.08 -0.40
C THR A 44 8.63 -12.79 -0.25
N SER A 45 7.50 -12.83 0.45
CA SER A 45 6.68 -11.66 0.74
C SER A 45 7.45 -10.65 1.62
N SER A 46 8.09 -11.12 2.69
CA SER A 46 8.88 -10.27 3.58
C SER A 46 10.11 -9.64 2.89
N LYS A 47 10.73 -10.36 1.94
CA LYS A 47 11.81 -9.82 1.12
C LYS A 47 11.31 -8.74 0.16
N LEU A 48 10.18 -8.97 -0.51
CA LEU A 48 9.55 -7.97 -1.39
C LEU A 48 9.18 -6.70 -0.62
N GLU A 49 8.57 -6.82 0.55
CA GLU A 49 8.27 -5.68 1.43
C GLU A 49 9.53 -4.92 1.84
N SER A 50 10.61 -5.63 2.18
CA SER A 50 11.87 -5.00 2.58
C SER A 50 12.58 -4.29 1.42
N GLU A 51 12.49 -4.82 0.20
CA GLU A 51 13.02 -4.18 -1.01
C GLU A 51 12.20 -2.95 -1.40
N GLN A 52 10.88 -3.04 -1.29
CA GLN A 52 9.98 -1.91 -1.55
C GLN A 52 10.24 -0.76 -0.56
N LEU A 53 10.41 -1.06 0.73
CA LEU A 53 10.80 -0.08 1.75
C LEU A 53 12.13 0.61 1.42
N LYS A 54 13.13 -0.15 0.95
CA LYS A 54 14.43 0.41 0.56
C LYS A 54 14.34 1.31 -0.68
N LEU A 55 13.51 0.94 -1.65
CA LEU A 55 13.27 1.75 -2.85
C LEU A 55 12.57 3.06 -2.48
N ASP A 56 11.53 3.00 -1.66
CA ASP A 56 10.80 4.17 -1.20
C ASP A 56 11.71 5.10 -0.37
N GLN A 57 12.60 4.54 0.46
CA GLN A 57 13.58 5.33 1.22
C GLN A 57 14.60 6.06 0.31
N LYS A 58 15.13 5.37 -0.72
CA LYS A 58 16.02 6.00 -1.70
C LYS A 58 15.32 7.09 -2.50
N LEU A 59 14.06 6.86 -2.87
CA LEU A 59 13.25 7.83 -3.59
C LEU A 59 13.03 9.09 -2.75
N ILE A 60 12.74 8.91 -1.46
CA ILE A 60 12.61 9.99 -0.48
C ILE A 60 13.89 10.83 -0.40
N GLU A 61 15.06 10.18 -0.24
CA GLU A 61 16.35 10.87 -0.18
C GLU A 61 16.64 11.69 -1.45
N LEU A 62 16.30 11.13 -2.62
CA LEU A 62 16.46 11.84 -3.90
C LEU A 62 15.57 13.08 -3.98
N TYR A 63 14.29 12.97 -3.63
CA TYR A 63 13.36 14.10 -3.67
C TYR A 63 13.73 15.18 -2.64
N GLU A 64 14.13 14.80 -1.43
CA GLU A 64 14.60 15.74 -0.40
C GLU A 64 15.81 16.52 -0.89
N SER A 65 16.79 15.85 -1.52
CA SER A 65 17.98 16.50 -2.08
C SER A 65 17.66 17.44 -3.24
N GLN A 66 16.69 17.10 -4.10
CA GLN A 66 16.27 17.93 -5.22
C GLN A 66 15.48 19.17 -4.76
N LEU A 67 14.58 19.02 -3.78
CA LEU A 67 13.85 20.16 -3.20
C LEU A 67 14.78 21.15 -2.50
N VAL A 68 15.83 20.67 -1.82
CA VAL A 68 16.86 21.52 -1.21
C VAL A 68 17.67 22.28 -2.26
N LYS A 69 18.05 21.64 -3.37
CA LYS A 69 18.76 22.29 -4.49
C LYS A 69 17.90 23.36 -5.13
N GLN A 70 16.64 23.09 -5.40
CA GLN A 70 15.71 24.07 -5.98
C GLN A 70 15.54 25.31 -5.07
N LYS A 71 15.61 25.14 -3.74
CA LYS A 71 15.59 26.25 -2.80
C LYS A 71 16.86 27.14 -2.92
N GLN A 72 18.02 26.56 -3.17
CA GLN A 72 19.27 27.32 -3.35
C GLN A 72 19.31 28.07 -4.68
N GLU A 73 18.77 27.51 -5.76
CA GLU A 73 18.69 28.18 -7.06
C GLU A 73 17.68 29.33 -7.07
N ASN A 74 16.54 29.16 -6.37
CA ASN A 74 15.49 30.20 -6.25
C ASN A 74 15.89 31.38 -5.35
N THR A 75 16.94 31.24 -4.52
CA THR A 75 17.45 32.36 -3.69
C THR A 75 18.30 33.34 -4.50
N SER A 76 18.75 32.95 -5.69
CA SER A 76 19.62 33.77 -6.56
C SER A 76 18.86 34.58 -7.62
N THR A 77 17.57 34.39 -7.78
CA THR A 77 16.79 35.09 -8.83
C THR A 77 15.48 35.68 -8.24
N SER A 78 15.65 36.79 -7.53
CA SER A 78 14.56 37.70 -7.26
C SER A 78 14.22 38.48 -8.53
N LYS A 79 13.25 37.98 -9.32
CA LYS A 79 12.31 38.74 -10.15
C LYS A 79 11.50 37.87 -11.09
N LYS A 80 10.19 38.02 -11.01
CA LYS A 80 9.08 37.55 -11.83
C LYS A 80 8.36 36.28 -11.33
N ASP A 81 7.20 36.50 -10.73
CA ASP A 81 6.20 35.47 -10.38
C ASP A 81 5.47 34.85 -11.62
N GLU A 82 6.02 35.02 -12.85
CA GLU A 82 5.26 34.69 -14.06
C GLU A 82 5.63 33.36 -14.75
N ASP A 83 6.64 32.60 -14.26
CA ASP A 83 6.95 31.32 -14.91
C ASP A 83 7.69 30.36 -13.99
N ILE A 84 7.10 30.05 -12.84
CA ILE A 84 7.67 29.03 -11.94
C ILE A 84 7.28 27.65 -12.49
N ASP A 85 8.28 26.85 -12.88
CA ASP A 85 8.05 25.45 -13.23
C ASP A 85 7.68 24.62 -11.99
N HIS A 86 6.41 24.26 -11.87
CA HIS A 86 5.89 23.44 -10.81
C HIS A 86 6.04 21.93 -11.06
N SER A 87 6.58 21.50 -12.20
CA SER A 87 6.54 20.10 -12.65
C SER A 87 7.16 19.12 -11.66
N LEU A 88 8.30 19.49 -11.06
CA LEU A 88 8.94 18.67 -10.03
C LEU A 88 8.07 18.58 -8.77
N ALA A 89 7.55 19.70 -8.31
CA ALA A 89 6.70 19.73 -7.11
C ALA A 89 5.42 18.90 -7.28
N LEU A 90 4.80 18.96 -8.46
CA LEU A 90 3.62 18.15 -8.77
C LEU A 90 3.93 16.66 -8.73
N LYS A 91 5.05 16.22 -9.32
CA LYS A 91 5.51 14.83 -9.25
C LYS A 91 5.80 14.39 -7.81
N VAL A 92 6.43 15.23 -7.00
CA VAL A 92 6.68 14.95 -5.58
C VAL A 92 5.36 14.78 -4.82
N GLY A 93 4.38 15.64 -5.07
CA GLY A 93 3.05 15.53 -4.47
C GLY A 93 2.34 14.23 -4.81
N ASP A 94 2.38 13.81 -6.08
CA ASP A 94 1.83 12.54 -6.54
C ASP A 94 2.50 11.35 -5.83
N GLU A 95 3.84 11.38 -5.68
CA GLU A 95 4.59 10.33 -4.99
C GLU A 95 4.32 10.29 -3.49
N ILE A 96 4.10 11.42 -2.83
CA ILE A 96 3.69 11.47 -1.42
C ILE A 96 2.38 10.70 -1.22
N ILE A 97 1.38 10.89 -2.09
CA ILE A 97 0.10 10.16 -2.02
C ILE A 97 0.30 8.67 -2.25
N ARG A 98 1.11 8.29 -3.25
CA ARG A 98 1.43 6.88 -3.53
C ARG A 98 2.10 6.21 -2.33
N MET A 99 3.11 6.87 -1.74
CA MET A 99 3.81 6.35 -0.56
C MET A 99 2.88 6.25 0.66
N ARG A 100 2.03 7.26 0.91
CA ARG A 100 1.06 7.25 2.01
C ARG A 100 0.11 6.05 1.89
N LYS A 101 -0.39 5.76 0.67
CA LYS A 101 -1.22 4.60 0.38
C LYS A 101 -0.47 3.29 0.66
N ASN A 102 0.79 3.17 0.20
CA ASN A 102 1.61 1.97 0.46
C ASN A 102 1.84 1.77 1.97
N LEU A 103 2.16 2.85 2.70
CA LEU A 103 2.35 2.79 4.15
C LEU A 103 1.09 2.35 4.90
N SER A 104 -0.09 2.83 4.48
CA SER A 104 -1.37 2.47 5.13
C SER A 104 -1.78 1.02 4.87
N SER A 105 -1.29 0.39 3.81
CA SER A 105 -1.55 -1.02 3.48
C SER A 105 -0.55 -2.00 4.12
N MET A 106 0.52 -1.49 4.76
CA MET A 106 1.51 -2.35 5.42
C MET A 106 1.02 -2.81 6.79
N PRO A 107 1.28 -4.07 7.18
CA PRO A 107 0.94 -4.57 8.51
C PRO A 107 1.57 -3.74 9.63
N GLU A 108 0.84 -3.54 10.71
CA GLU A 108 1.38 -2.93 11.92
C GLU A 108 2.56 -3.76 12.45
N GLY A 109 3.66 -3.09 12.80
CA GLY A 109 4.88 -3.75 13.27
C GLY A 109 5.91 -4.06 12.18
N THR A 110 5.63 -3.76 10.89
CA THR A 110 6.63 -3.88 9.83
C THR A 110 7.89 -3.07 10.18
N LYS A 111 9.04 -3.75 10.15
CA LYS A 111 10.33 -3.13 10.49
C LYS A 111 10.61 -1.97 9.53
N GLY A 112 10.86 -0.79 10.09
CA GLY A 112 11.15 0.41 9.30
C GLY A 112 9.91 1.27 8.96
N LEU A 113 8.68 0.79 9.14
CA LEU A 113 7.45 1.53 8.85
C LEU A 113 7.40 2.90 9.54
N LYS A 114 7.75 2.93 10.83
CA LYS A 114 7.75 4.18 11.61
C LYS A 114 8.79 5.19 11.11
N GLN A 115 9.98 4.72 10.71
CA GLN A 115 11.03 5.57 10.14
C GLN A 115 10.60 6.14 8.81
N LEU A 116 9.98 5.32 7.94
CA LEU A 116 9.50 5.74 6.63
C LEU A 116 8.33 6.73 6.76
N SER A 117 7.39 6.52 7.68
CA SER A 117 6.33 7.49 7.98
C SER A 117 6.89 8.85 8.41
N LYS A 118 7.91 8.85 9.28
CA LYS A 118 8.58 10.09 9.70
C LYS A 118 9.32 10.77 8.55
N ALA A 119 9.96 10.00 7.67
CA ALA A 119 10.64 10.54 6.51
C ALA A 119 9.63 11.17 5.54
N LEU A 120 8.51 10.51 5.27
CA LEU A 120 7.43 11.06 4.45
C LEU A 120 6.86 12.36 5.04
N GLN A 121 6.70 12.42 6.37
CA GLN A 121 6.27 13.64 7.04
C GLN A 121 7.27 14.79 6.82
N ARG A 122 8.59 14.55 6.94
CA ARG A 122 9.61 15.59 6.67
C ARG A 122 9.55 16.11 5.23
N ILE A 123 9.27 15.25 4.24
CA ILE A 123 9.08 15.69 2.86
C ILE A 123 7.87 16.61 2.76
N GLN A 124 6.76 16.28 3.38
CA GLN A 124 5.56 17.12 3.40
C GLN A 124 5.83 18.47 4.06
N ASP A 125 6.56 18.48 5.16
CA ASP A 125 6.96 19.71 5.86
C ASP A 125 7.87 20.58 4.96
N THR A 126 8.84 19.96 4.28
CA THR A 126 9.71 20.64 3.31
C THR A 126 8.90 21.18 2.13
N PHE A 127 7.93 20.42 1.64
CA PHE A 127 7.03 20.83 0.57
C PHE A 127 6.23 22.09 0.98
N LYS A 128 5.70 22.09 2.20
CA LYS A 128 4.99 23.24 2.77
C LYS A 128 5.88 24.47 2.95
N VAL A 129 7.11 24.29 3.45
CA VAL A 129 8.09 25.38 3.60
C VAL A 129 8.45 26.02 2.26
N ASN A 130 8.40 25.27 1.16
CA ASN A 130 8.60 25.78 -0.20
C ASN A 130 7.34 26.43 -0.82
N GLY A 131 6.28 26.62 -0.04
CA GLY A 131 5.05 27.31 -0.45
C GLY A 131 4.02 26.43 -1.12
N TYR A 132 4.22 25.10 -1.15
CA TYR A 132 3.26 24.15 -1.67
C TYR A 132 2.41 23.57 -0.55
N GLU A 133 1.12 23.48 -0.77
CA GLU A 133 0.16 22.90 0.17
C GLU A 133 -0.64 21.80 -0.52
N MET A 134 -0.66 20.62 0.10
CA MET A 134 -1.53 19.52 -0.33
C MET A 134 -2.82 19.55 0.47
N ILE A 135 -3.95 19.57 -0.22
CA ILE A 135 -5.27 19.64 0.42
C ILE A 135 -5.71 18.22 0.83
N GLU A 136 -5.94 18.02 2.11
CA GLU A 136 -6.44 16.75 2.64
C GLU A 136 -7.93 16.59 2.33
N MET A 137 -8.26 15.55 1.54
CA MET A 137 -9.64 15.27 1.10
C MET A 137 -10.09 13.84 1.48
N LEU A 138 -9.16 12.93 1.80
CA LEU A 138 -9.49 11.54 2.10
C LEU A 138 -10.48 11.43 3.28
N ASN A 139 -11.47 10.56 3.16
CA ASN A 139 -12.53 10.32 4.14
C ASN A 139 -13.41 11.55 4.44
N LYS A 140 -13.39 12.56 3.58
CA LYS A 140 -14.30 13.70 3.69
C LYS A 140 -15.50 13.51 2.78
N PRO A 141 -16.67 14.11 3.13
CA PRO A 141 -17.82 14.12 2.24
C PRO A 141 -17.46 14.87 0.95
N TYR A 142 -17.92 14.31 -0.16
CA TYR A 142 -17.80 14.96 -1.46
C TYR A 142 -18.85 16.08 -1.57
N ASN A 143 -18.49 17.13 -2.27
CA ASN A 143 -19.38 18.26 -2.58
C ASN A 143 -19.19 18.65 -4.05
N GLU A 144 -20.29 18.81 -4.78
CA GLU A 144 -20.28 19.19 -6.21
C GLU A 144 -19.58 20.53 -6.49
N GLY A 145 -19.44 21.40 -5.49
CA GLY A 145 -18.68 22.66 -5.59
C GLY A 145 -17.17 22.50 -5.58
N MET A 146 -16.65 21.31 -5.32
CA MET A 146 -15.20 21.04 -5.33
C MET A 146 -14.65 21.08 -6.75
N LYS A 147 -13.53 21.78 -6.95
CA LYS A 147 -12.82 21.81 -8.24
C LYS A 147 -11.91 20.56 -8.37
N VAL A 148 -12.52 19.41 -8.57
CA VAL A 148 -11.84 18.10 -8.65
C VAL A 148 -12.35 17.28 -9.83
N VAL A 149 -11.58 16.29 -10.25
CA VAL A 149 -12.03 15.24 -11.17
C VAL A 149 -12.45 14.06 -10.32
N ALA A 150 -13.74 13.78 -10.22
CA ALA A 150 -14.29 12.70 -9.42
C ALA A 150 -14.67 11.49 -10.28
N ASN A 151 -14.29 10.29 -9.82
CA ASN A 151 -14.79 9.01 -10.33
C ASN A 151 -15.69 8.41 -9.25
N PHE A 152 -16.93 8.09 -9.59
CA PHE A 152 -17.91 7.56 -8.66
C PHE A 152 -17.94 6.03 -8.72
N VAL A 153 -17.94 5.39 -7.54
CA VAL A 153 -17.98 3.95 -7.38
C VAL A 153 -19.08 3.60 -6.36
N PRO A 154 -20.02 2.70 -6.69
CA PRO A 154 -21.04 2.26 -5.75
C PRO A 154 -20.41 1.55 -4.53
N ASP A 155 -20.99 1.76 -3.35
CA ASP A 155 -20.56 1.16 -2.09
C ASP A 155 -21.79 0.82 -1.23
N GLU A 156 -22.07 -0.47 -1.12
CA GLU A 156 -23.22 -0.98 -0.34
C GLU A 156 -23.10 -0.73 1.18
N ASN A 157 -21.93 -0.31 1.68
CA ASN A 157 -21.73 -0.03 3.10
C ASN A 157 -22.06 1.42 3.49
N LEU A 158 -22.37 2.27 2.51
CA LEU A 158 -22.77 3.65 2.74
C LEU A 158 -24.30 3.81 2.73
N GLU A 159 -24.80 4.80 3.46
CA GLU A 159 -26.21 5.15 3.41
C GLU A 159 -26.58 5.68 2.01
N GLU A 160 -27.82 5.42 1.57
CA GLU A 160 -28.34 5.87 0.27
C GLU A 160 -28.10 7.38 0.06
N GLY A 161 -27.44 7.71 -1.04
CA GLY A 161 -27.08 9.09 -1.38
C GLY A 161 -25.88 9.68 -0.63
N GLN A 162 -25.28 8.96 0.30
CA GLN A 162 -24.05 9.39 0.97
C GLN A 162 -22.87 9.32 -0.02
N GLN A 163 -22.05 10.37 -0.05
CA GLN A 163 -20.90 10.47 -0.94
C GLN A 163 -19.64 10.79 -0.13
N ILE A 164 -18.68 9.87 -0.14
CA ILE A 164 -17.42 9.99 0.61
C ILE A 164 -16.23 9.82 -0.33
N ILE A 165 -15.23 10.67 -0.18
CA ILE A 165 -13.95 10.56 -0.91
C ILE A 165 -13.15 9.41 -0.28
N THR A 166 -13.12 8.26 -0.94
CA THR A 166 -12.48 7.04 -0.44
C THR A 166 -11.06 6.86 -0.97
N ARG A 167 -10.71 7.60 -2.04
CA ARG A 167 -9.36 7.50 -2.59
C ARG A 167 -8.93 8.80 -3.26
N ILE A 168 -7.65 9.14 -3.07
CA ILE A 168 -6.98 10.21 -3.80
C ILE A 168 -6.07 9.56 -4.85
N ILE A 169 -6.33 9.85 -6.13
CA ILE A 169 -5.51 9.38 -7.27
C ILE A 169 -4.39 10.38 -7.52
N LYS A 170 -4.75 11.68 -7.55
CA LYS A 170 -3.81 12.81 -7.56
C LYS A 170 -4.23 13.84 -6.51
N PRO A 171 -3.32 14.43 -5.75
CA PRO A 171 -3.67 15.44 -4.76
C PRO A 171 -4.01 16.78 -5.42
N GLN A 172 -4.85 17.56 -4.76
CA GLN A 172 -4.89 18.99 -5.03
C GLN A 172 -3.65 19.64 -4.42
N ILE A 173 -2.94 20.42 -5.21
CA ILE A 173 -1.76 21.15 -4.79
C ILE A 173 -1.98 22.64 -5.04
N ASN A 174 -1.78 23.43 -4.00
CA ASN A 174 -1.76 24.87 -4.07
C ASN A 174 -0.30 25.35 -3.90
N PHE A 175 0.07 26.40 -4.63
CA PHE A 175 1.32 27.11 -4.45
C PHE A 175 1.01 28.54 -4.02
N LYS A 176 1.48 28.95 -2.84
CA LYS A 176 1.21 30.27 -2.26
C LYS A 176 -0.29 30.64 -2.29
N GLY A 177 -1.15 29.64 -2.04
CA GLY A 177 -2.62 29.82 -2.03
C GLY A 177 -3.31 29.69 -3.38
N VAL A 178 -2.56 29.59 -4.49
CA VAL A 178 -3.12 29.40 -5.84
C VAL A 178 -3.07 27.93 -6.21
N MET A 179 -4.18 27.38 -6.70
CA MET A 179 -4.23 25.98 -7.14
C MET A 179 -3.41 25.77 -8.41
N VAL A 180 -2.38 24.93 -8.33
CA VAL A 180 -1.49 24.57 -9.46
C VAL A 180 -1.78 23.15 -9.96
N GLN A 181 -2.47 22.31 -9.17
CA GLN A 181 -2.98 21.00 -9.57
C GLN A 181 -4.33 20.76 -8.93
N SER A 182 -5.35 20.38 -9.73
CA SER A 182 -6.64 19.90 -9.24
C SER A 182 -6.54 18.44 -8.78
N ALA A 183 -7.32 18.06 -7.77
CA ALA A 183 -7.38 16.67 -7.34
C ALA A 183 -8.06 15.79 -8.37
N GLN A 184 -7.58 14.52 -8.45
CA GLN A 184 -8.31 13.40 -9.03
C GLN A 184 -8.65 12.45 -7.90
N ILE A 185 -9.92 12.17 -7.71
CA ILE A 185 -10.43 11.42 -6.56
C ILE A 185 -11.39 10.31 -7.00
N GLU A 186 -11.54 9.35 -6.13
CA GLU A 186 -12.61 8.35 -6.20
C GLU A 186 -13.58 8.63 -5.05
N VAL A 187 -14.85 8.64 -5.38
CA VAL A 187 -15.95 8.92 -4.44
C VAL A 187 -16.82 7.69 -4.37
N SER A 188 -16.93 7.10 -3.19
CA SER A 188 -17.91 6.06 -2.93
C SER A 188 -19.27 6.68 -2.72
N ILE A 189 -20.29 6.11 -3.37
CA ILE A 189 -21.69 6.52 -3.28
C ILE A 189 -22.54 5.38 -2.75
N GLY A 190 -23.37 5.64 -1.74
CA GLY A 190 -24.34 4.70 -1.19
C GLY A 190 -25.49 4.48 -2.18
N GLU A 191 -25.78 3.22 -2.44
CA GLU A 191 -26.92 2.74 -3.26
C GLU A 191 -28.11 2.37 -2.38
#